data_8d0be3b41e827472a42cf3cc4028084a
#
_entry.id   8d0be3b41e827472a42cf3cc4028084a
#
_cell.length_a   1.000
_cell.length_b   1.000
_cell.length_c   1.000
_cell.angle_alpha   90.00
_cell.angle_beta   90.00
_cell.angle_gamma   90.00
#
_symmetry.space_group_name_H-M   'P 1'
#
loop_
_entity.id
_entity.type
_entity.pdbx_description
1 polymer ?
#
loop_
_entity_poly.entity_id
_entity_poly.type
_entity_poly.pdbx_seq_one_letter_code
_entity_poly.pdbx_strand_id
1 'polypeptide(L)'
;MSGGILVLEQVTVQAGDFVLSPFSLEIREGECVALMGPSGCGKTTLLETVCGLREGPVGGRVVLDGLEVKNLPPGARGIGLVPQDVVLFPSLTVREQIEFGPKLHGWKPEEIKERVESLARDLGLEGLLSRLPEGLSGGEARRVALGRALALRPQLLCLDEALSGLDEARHDEVLGVIRKMIEREGVTALHVTHSKKEAEAIADRVVVMD
;
A
#
# COMPACT_ATOMS: atom_id res chain seq x y z
N MET A 1 -23.37 -12.54 -7.07
CA MET A 1 -22.60 -11.58 -7.88
C MET A 1 -21.42 -11.20 -7.02
N SER A 2 -20.24 -11.73 -7.30
CA SER A 2 -19.01 -11.35 -6.59
C SER A 2 -18.62 -9.97 -7.11
N GLY A 3 -19.02 -8.92 -6.40
CA GLY A 3 -18.49 -7.58 -6.62
C GLY A 3 -17.02 -7.54 -6.28
N GLY A 4 -16.25 -6.63 -6.90
CA GLY A 4 -14.85 -6.41 -6.56
C GLY A 4 -14.70 -5.90 -5.13
N ILE A 5 -13.55 -6.18 -4.50
CA ILE A 5 -13.24 -5.63 -3.18
C ILE A 5 -13.07 -4.10 -3.26
N LEU A 6 -12.41 -3.59 -4.30
CA LEU A 6 -12.33 -2.17 -4.61
C LEU A 6 -13.11 -1.88 -5.89
N VAL A 7 -14.05 -0.93 -5.83
CA VAL A 7 -14.79 -0.44 -6.99
C VAL A 7 -14.70 1.08 -7.05
N LEU A 8 -14.11 1.58 -8.12
CA LEU A 8 -14.06 3.00 -8.46
C LEU A 8 -15.05 3.25 -9.59
N GLU A 9 -16.07 4.09 -9.36
CA GLU A 9 -17.07 4.42 -10.36
C GLU A 9 -16.96 5.91 -10.71
N GLN A 10 -16.46 6.20 -11.92
CA GLN A 10 -16.34 7.57 -12.46
C GLN A 10 -15.66 8.54 -11.48
N VAL A 11 -14.60 8.08 -10.82
CA VAL A 11 -13.88 8.90 -9.84
C VAL A 11 -13.21 10.07 -10.54
N THR A 12 -13.50 11.28 -10.07
CA THR A 12 -12.86 12.52 -10.48
C THR A 12 -12.24 13.20 -9.28
N VAL A 13 -11.11 13.86 -9.45
CA VAL A 13 -10.42 14.56 -8.38
C VAL A 13 -9.93 15.91 -8.90
N GLN A 14 -10.16 16.97 -8.13
CA GLN A 14 -9.55 18.26 -8.40
C GLN A 14 -8.43 18.52 -7.39
N ALA A 15 -7.23 18.80 -7.86
CA ALA A 15 -6.05 19.06 -7.07
C ALA A 15 -5.33 20.32 -7.60
N GLY A 16 -5.69 21.48 -7.06
CA GLY A 16 -5.28 22.75 -7.63
C GLY A 16 -5.78 22.89 -9.06
N ASP A 17 -4.87 23.10 -10.00
CA ASP A 17 -5.19 23.20 -11.44
C ASP A 17 -5.30 21.85 -12.14
N PHE A 18 -4.90 20.76 -11.48
CA PHE A 18 -5.01 19.41 -12.01
C PHE A 18 -6.42 18.85 -11.78
N VAL A 19 -7.01 18.30 -12.86
CA VAL A 19 -8.29 17.59 -12.79
C VAL A 19 -8.11 16.19 -13.34
N LEU A 20 -8.33 15.19 -12.48
CA LEU A 20 -8.40 13.81 -12.91
C LEU A 20 -9.70 13.57 -13.68
N SER A 21 -9.59 13.13 -14.94
CA SER A 21 -10.73 12.69 -15.74
C SER A 21 -11.47 11.51 -15.08
N PRO A 22 -12.78 11.33 -15.34
CA PRO A 22 -13.54 10.23 -14.74
C PRO A 22 -12.85 8.88 -14.97
N PHE A 23 -12.47 8.23 -13.89
CA PHE A 23 -11.76 6.93 -13.90
C PHE A 23 -12.58 5.86 -13.21
N SER A 24 -12.66 4.69 -13.83
CA SER A 24 -13.37 3.53 -13.26
C SER A 24 -12.43 2.33 -13.23
N LEU A 25 -12.46 1.61 -12.12
CA LEU A 25 -11.63 0.42 -11.88
C LEU A 25 -12.36 -0.52 -10.92
N GLU A 26 -12.30 -1.80 -11.19
CA GLU A 26 -12.72 -2.85 -10.25
C GLU A 26 -11.54 -3.76 -9.99
N ILE A 27 -11.27 -4.08 -8.71
CA ILE A 27 -10.26 -5.05 -8.27
C ILE A 27 -10.98 -6.13 -7.46
N ARG A 28 -10.75 -7.40 -7.83
CA ARG A 28 -11.35 -8.54 -7.14
C ARG A 28 -10.59 -8.86 -5.86
N GLU A 29 -11.26 -9.56 -4.95
CA GLU A 29 -10.60 -10.05 -3.74
C GLU A 29 -9.40 -10.93 -4.08
N GLY A 30 -8.24 -10.66 -3.44
CA GLY A 30 -6.98 -11.34 -3.68
C GLY A 30 -6.27 -10.97 -4.99
N GLU A 31 -6.87 -10.11 -5.85
CA GLU A 31 -6.25 -9.66 -7.10
C GLU A 31 -5.20 -8.56 -6.82
N CYS A 32 -4.05 -8.65 -7.47
CA CYS A 32 -3.08 -7.56 -7.54
C CYS A 32 -3.19 -6.87 -8.90
N VAL A 33 -3.56 -5.59 -8.91
CA VAL A 33 -3.66 -4.78 -10.12
C VAL A 33 -2.54 -3.76 -10.17
N ALA A 34 -1.75 -3.76 -11.24
CA ALA A 34 -0.80 -2.69 -11.52
C ALA A 34 -1.46 -1.56 -12.29
N LEU A 35 -1.39 -0.34 -11.76
CA LEU A 35 -1.80 0.88 -12.43
C LEU A 35 -0.58 1.56 -13.04
N MET A 36 -0.53 1.60 -14.35
CA MET A 36 0.56 2.21 -15.12
C MET A 36 0.08 3.45 -15.86
N GLY A 37 1.00 4.26 -16.34
CA GLY A 37 0.71 5.45 -17.15
C GLY A 37 1.83 6.47 -17.06
N PRO A 38 1.83 7.51 -17.89
CA PRO A 38 2.86 8.55 -17.88
C PRO A 38 2.92 9.30 -16.55
N SER A 39 4.06 9.95 -16.28
CA SER A 39 4.17 10.83 -15.12
C SER A 39 3.17 11.99 -15.24
N GLY A 40 2.52 12.31 -14.14
CA GLY A 40 1.55 13.41 -14.08
C GLY A 40 0.12 13.04 -14.51
N CYS A 41 -0.16 11.82 -15.01
CA CYS A 41 -1.53 11.44 -15.38
C CYS A 41 -2.48 11.26 -14.18
N GLY A 42 -1.97 11.29 -12.94
CA GLY A 42 -2.82 11.27 -11.73
C GLY A 42 -2.86 9.94 -10.96
N LYS A 43 -1.94 9.00 -11.22
CA LYS A 43 -1.89 7.70 -10.52
C LYS A 43 -1.80 7.84 -9.00
N THR A 44 -0.81 8.59 -8.51
CA THR A 44 -0.66 8.90 -7.08
C THR A 44 -1.88 9.65 -6.55
N THR A 45 -2.41 10.62 -7.31
CA THR A 45 -3.63 11.36 -6.94
C THR A 45 -4.82 10.42 -6.75
N LEU A 46 -5.02 9.46 -7.65
CA LEU A 46 -6.07 8.45 -7.52
C LEU A 46 -5.84 7.56 -6.29
N LEU A 47 -4.61 7.07 -6.11
CA LEU A 47 -4.25 6.21 -4.99
C LEU A 47 -4.44 6.93 -3.64
N GLU A 48 -3.97 8.17 -3.51
CA GLU A 48 -4.20 9.02 -2.32
C GLU A 48 -5.69 9.26 -2.06
N THR A 49 -6.49 9.42 -3.12
CA THR A 49 -7.95 9.54 -3.02
C THR A 49 -8.58 8.27 -2.46
N VAL A 50 -8.17 7.10 -2.95
CA VAL A 50 -8.60 5.80 -2.42
C VAL A 50 -8.22 5.66 -0.94
N CYS A 51 -7.00 6.05 -0.58
CA CYS A 51 -6.52 6.03 0.80
C CYS A 51 -7.16 7.10 1.70
N GLY A 52 -7.84 8.10 1.13
CA GLY A 52 -8.44 9.21 1.91
C GLY A 52 -7.46 10.26 2.38
N LEU A 53 -6.28 10.31 1.76
CA LEU A 53 -5.23 11.27 2.10
C LEU A 53 -5.36 12.60 1.36
N ARG A 54 -6.26 12.66 0.37
CA ARG A 54 -6.48 13.86 -0.41
C ARG A 54 -7.61 14.70 0.12
N GLU A 55 -7.34 15.97 0.29
CA GLU A 55 -8.35 17.00 0.53
C GLU A 55 -8.85 17.54 -0.81
N GLY A 56 -10.12 17.91 -0.86
CA GLY A 56 -10.74 18.51 -2.03
C GLY A 56 -11.93 17.73 -2.58
N PRO A 57 -12.58 18.30 -3.61
CA PRO A 57 -13.77 17.68 -4.18
C PRO A 57 -13.41 16.40 -4.93
N VAL A 58 -14.02 15.31 -4.51
CA VAL A 58 -13.96 13.99 -5.15
C VAL A 58 -15.32 13.64 -5.70
N GLY A 59 -15.42 13.52 -7.04
CA GLY A 59 -16.62 13.03 -7.73
C GLY A 59 -16.62 11.50 -7.84
N GLY A 60 -17.76 10.95 -8.26
CA GLY A 60 -17.93 9.50 -8.39
C GLY A 60 -18.00 8.78 -7.05
N ARG A 61 -17.76 7.46 -7.07
CA ARG A 61 -17.84 6.59 -5.87
C ARG A 61 -16.56 5.80 -5.67
N VAL A 62 -16.16 5.65 -4.41
CA VAL A 62 -15.06 4.76 -3.97
C VAL A 62 -15.66 3.77 -2.99
N VAL A 63 -15.78 2.52 -3.41
CA VAL A 63 -16.39 1.45 -2.61
C VAL A 63 -15.31 0.41 -2.28
N LEU A 64 -15.17 0.06 -1.01
CA LEU A 64 -14.29 -0.99 -0.53
C LEU A 64 -15.11 -2.00 0.26
N ASP A 65 -15.07 -3.27 -0.14
CA ASP A 65 -15.86 -4.37 0.47
C ASP A 65 -17.35 -4.01 0.63
N GLY A 66 -17.95 -3.45 -0.44
CA GLY A 66 -19.34 -3.03 -0.46
C GLY A 66 -19.66 -1.74 0.30
N LEU A 67 -18.70 -1.17 1.04
CA LEU A 67 -18.87 0.08 1.79
C LEU A 67 -18.32 1.27 1.00
N GLU A 68 -19.12 2.33 0.82
CA GLU A 68 -18.65 3.58 0.25
C GLU A 68 -17.74 4.30 1.24
N VAL A 69 -16.42 4.38 0.92
CA VAL A 69 -15.39 4.89 1.83
C VAL A 69 -14.96 6.33 1.54
N LYS A 70 -15.50 6.95 0.50
CA LYS A 70 -15.09 8.29 0.05
C LYS A 70 -15.06 9.33 1.18
N ASN A 71 -16.04 9.30 2.06
CA ASN A 71 -16.19 10.25 3.16
C ASN A 71 -15.59 9.76 4.49
N LEU A 72 -14.99 8.57 4.51
CA LEU A 72 -14.33 8.06 5.72
C LEU A 72 -12.91 8.63 5.84
N PRO A 73 -12.45 8.92 7.07
CA PRO A 73 -11.06 9.28 7.30
C PRO A 73 -10.12 8.11 6.96
N PRO A 74 -8.84 8.37 6.63
CA PRO A 74 -7.89 7.33 6.20
C PRO A 74 -7.83 6.11 7.11
N GLY A 75 -7.73 6.33 8.43
CA GLY A 75 -7.64 5.26 9.43
C GLY A 75 -8.88 4.36 9.54
N ALA A 76 -10.02 4.76 8.99
CA ALA A 76 -11.26 3.98 9.02
C ALA A 76 -11.53 3.20 7.72
N ARG A 77 -10.65 3.30 6.72
CA ARG A 77 -10.86 2.66 5.40
C ARG A 77 -10.35 1.23 5.32
N GLY A 78 -9.57 0.76 6.28
CA GLY A 78 -8.99 -0.59 6.23
C GLY A 78 -7.93 -0.78 5.13
N ILE A 79 -7.24 0.30 4.74
CA ILE A 79 -6.24 0.32 3.66
C ILE A 79 -4.84 0.45 4.26
N GLY A 80 -3.93 -0.42 3.83
CA GLY A 80 -2.50 -0.28 4.08
C GLY A 80 -1.83 0.47 2.92
N LEU A 81 -0.96 1.44 3.22
CA LEU A 81 -0.24 2.22 2.22
C LEU A 81 1.27 2.13 2.42
N VAL A 82 1.97 1.83 1.33
CA VAL A 82 3.43 2.03 1.20
C VAL A 82 3.65 3.16 0.19
N PRO A 83 4.01 4.36 0.65
CA PRO A 83 4.20 5.51 -0.24
C PRO A 83 5.54 5.44 -0.97
N GLN A 84 5.70 6.24 -2.02
CA GLN A 84 6.93 6.37 -2.79
C GLN A 84 8.10 6.79 -1.90
N ASP A 85 7.92 7.84 -1.12
CA ASP A 85 8.90 8.27 -0.13
C ASP A 85 8.61 7.59 1.21
N VAL A 86 9.43 6.60 1.54
CA VAL A 86 9.28 5.87 2.79
C VAL A 86 9.67 6.75 3.97
N VAL A 87 8.67 7.17 4.73
CA VAL A 87 8.87 7.90 5.99
C VAL A 87 8.57 6.96 7.16
N LEU A 88 9.61 6.67 7.94
CA LEU A 88 9.50 5.95 9.21
C LEU A 88 9.51 6.95 10.38
N PHE A 89 8.88 6.61 11.48
CA PHE A 89 8.93 7.42 12.70
C PHE A 89 10.35 7.36 13.27
N PRO A 90 11.09 8.47 13.32
CA PRO A 90 12.53 8.44 13.63
C PRO A 90 12.85 7.95 15.05
N SER A 91 11.92 8.10 16.00
CA SER A 91 12.06 7.70 17.39
C SER A 91 11.57 6.28 17.70
N LEU A 92 11.00 5.57 16.73
CA LEU A 92 10.47 4.23 16.91
C LEU A 92 11.40 3.19 16.31
N THR A 93 11.67 2.13 17.04
CA THR A 93 12.37 0.94 16.53
C THR A 93 11.56 0.24 15.44
N VAL A 94 12.19 -0.64 14.66
CA VAL A 94 11.51 -1.47 13.64
C VAL A 94 10.31 -2.22 14.24
N ARG A 95 10.48 -2.80 15.44
CA ARG A 95 9.38 -3.44 16.18
C ARG A 95 8.22 -2.46 16.41
N GLU A 96 8.52 -1.31 16.97
CA GLU A 96 7.50 -0.30 17.32
C GLU A 96 6.82 0.30 16.09
N GLN A 97 7.51 0.41 14.95
CA GLN A 97 6.90 0.80 13.67
C GLN A 97 5.75 -0.17 13.29
N ILE A 98 6.00 -1.48 13.41
CA ILE A 98 5.01 -2.51 13.05
C ILE A 98 3.90 -2.59 14.10
N GLU A 99 4.22 -2.43 15.39
CA GLU A 99 3.27 -2.46 16.51
C GLU A 99 2.34 -1.23 16.53
N PHE A 100 2.73 -0.13 15.88
CA PHE A 100 2.05 1.16 16.01
C PHE A 100 0.55 1.08 15.69
N GLY A 101 0.20 0.56 14.52
CA GLY A 101 -1.19 0.42 14.11
C GLY A 101 -1.99 -0.51 15.03
N PRO A 102 -1.56 -1.74 15.27
CA PRO A 102 -2.22 -2.67 16.19
C PRO A 102 -2.43 -2.11 17.60
N LYS A 103 -1.43 -1.41 18.17
CA LYS A 103 -1.58 -0.73 19.47
C LYS A 103 -2.67 0.34 19.45
N LEU A 104 -2.69 1.16 18.39
CA LEU A 104 -3.69 2.22 18.25
C LEU A 104 -5.11 1.65 18.13
N HIS A 105 -5.26 0.45 17.54
CA HIS A 105 -6.54 -0.26 17.38
C HIS A 105 -6.87 -1.17 18.57
N GLY A 106 -6.11 -1.09 19.66
CA GLY A 106 -6.40 -1.80 20.92
C GLY A 106 -6.24 -3.32 20.85
N TRP A 107 -5.38 -3.84 19.96
CA TRP A 107 -5.08 -5.27 19.92
C TRP A 107 -4.42 -5.72 21.23
N LYS A 108 -4.61 -7.00 21.57
CA LYS A 108 -3.98 -7.56 22.77
C LYS A 108 -2.47 -7.69 22.59
N PRO A 109 -1.68 -7.53 23.66
CA PRO A 109 -0.21 -7.61 23.57
C PRO A 109 0.29 -8.90 22.93
N GLU A 110 -0.35 -10.03 23.20
CA GLU A 110 0.00 -11.34 22.64
C GLU A 110 -0.22 -11.38 21.12
N GLU A 111 -1.37 -10.86 20.66
CA GLU A 111 -1.70 -10.78 19.23
C GLU A 111 -0.73 -9.86 18.47
N ILE A 112 -0.35 -8.73 19.09
CA ILE A 112 0.65 -7.81 18.54
C ILE A 112 1.99 -8.50 18.40
N LYS A 113 2.44 -9.20 19.47
CA LYS A 113 3.72 -9.91 19.46
C LYS A 113 3.76 -10.97 18.35
N GLU A 114 2.75 -11.82 18.25
CA GLU A 114 2.66 -12.84 17.21
C GLU A 114 2.67 -12.24 15.80
N ARG A 115 1.92 -11.15 15.60
CA ARG A 115 1.87 -10.45 14.31
C ARG A 115 3.22 -9.86 13.92
N VAL A 116 3.90 -9.19 14.84
CA VAL A 116 5.24 -8.63 14.61
C VAL A 116 6.25 -9.72 14.29
N GLU A 117 6.27 -10.81 15.03
CA GLU A 117 7.20 -11.91 14.81
C GLU A 117 6.96 -12.62 13.47
N SER A 118 5.68 -12.78 13.08
CA SER A 118 5.34 -13.30 11.76
C SER A 118 5.83 -12.38 10.65
N LEU A 119 5.46 -11.10 10.69
CA LEU A 119 5.89 -10.12 9.68
C LEU A 119 7.40 -9.94 9.62
N ALA A 120 8.08 -9.93 10.78
CA ALA A 120 9.53 -9.81 10.82
C ALA A 120 10.22 -10.99 10.12
N ARG A 121 9.75 -12.20 10.32
CA ARG A 121 10.26 -13.41 9.65
C ARG A 121 10.03 -13.34 8.15
N ASP A 122 8.82 -12.98 7.74
CA ASP A 122 8.42 -12.97 6.33
C ASP A 122 9.13 -11.88 5.52
N LEU A 123 9.45 -10.76 6.19
CA LEU A 123 10.13 -9.60 5.63
C LEU A 123 11.66 -9.62 5.85
N GLY A 124 12.20 -10.63 6.52
CA GLY A 124 13.62 -10.71 6.84
C GLY A 124 14.10 -9.57 7.75
N LEU A 125 13.29 -9.21 8.76
CA LEU A 125 13.54 -8.11 9.69
C LEU A 125 13.89 -8.58 11.11
N GLU A 126 14.01 -9.90 11.36
CA GLU A 126 14.19 -10.47 12.71
C GLU A 126 15.41 -9.87 13.43
N GLY A 127 16.54 -9.76 12.74
CA GLY A 127 17.77 -9.18 13.28
C GLY A 127 17.77 -7.64 13.40
N LEU A 128 16.70 -6.99 12.94
CA LEU A 128 16.61 -5.54 12.87
C LEU A 128 15.56 -4.95 13.83
N LEU A 129 14.79 -5.78 14.53
CA LEU A 129 13.63 -5.36 15.34
C LEU A 129 13.95 -4.30 16.40
N SER A 130 15.16 -4.26 16.92
CA SER A 130 15.61 -3.28 17.92
C SER A 130 16.27 -2.04 17.32
N ARG A 131 16.47 -1.97 16.00
CA ARG A 131 17.15 -0.84 15.35
C ARG A 131 16.20 0.33 15.16
N LEU A 132 16.75 1.54 15.19
CA LEU A 132 16.12 2.77 14.76
C LEU A 132 16.26 2.95 13.23
N PRO A 133 15.40 3.76 12.60
CA PRO A 133 15.38 3.96 11.15
C PRO A 133 16.70 4.45 10.55
N GLU A 134 17.46 5.29 11.24
CA GLU A 134 18.75 5.84 10.74
C GLU A 134 19.81 4.75 10.48
N GLY A 135 19.66 3.59 11.11
CA GLY A 135 20.54 2.43 10.93
C GLY A 135 20.13 1.48 9.82
N LEU A 136 19.09 1.81 9.05
CA LEU A 136 18.54 0.94 8.01
C LEU A 136 18.98 1.35 6.61
N SER A 137 19.25 0.36 5.77
CA SER A 137 19.38 0.58 4.32
C SER A 137 18.01 0.93 3.71
N GLY A 138 18.01 1.51 2.50
CA GLY A 138 16.77 1.86 1.80
C GLY A 138 15.83 0.65 1.59
N GLY A 139 16.38 -0.52 1.26
CA GLY A 139 15.59 -1.76 1.13
C GLY A 139 15.02 -2.24 2.47
N GLU A 140 15.80 -2.17 3.57
CA GLU A 140 15.31 -2.50 4.91
C GLU A 140 14.20 -1.55 5.35
N ALA A 141 14.36 -0.24 5.14
CA ALA A 141 13.33 0.75 5.46
C ALA A 141 12.03 0.48 4.69
N ARG A 142 12.10 0.07 3.41
CA ARG A 142 10.92 -0.31 2.62
C ARG A 142 10.23 -1.55 3.15
N ARG A 143 10.99 -2.58 3.54
CA ARG A 143 10.43 -3.79 4.17
C ARG A 143 9.75 -3.45 5.52
N VAL A 144 10.30 -2.53 6.29
CA VAL A 144 9.67 -2.02 7.52
C VAL A 144 8.36 -1.28 7.21
N ALA A 145 8.34 -0.42 6.19
CA ALA A 145 7.12 0.28 5.77
C ALA A 145 6.04 -0.71 5.29
N LEU A 146 6.43 -1.75 4.56
CA LEU A 146 5.54 -2.83 4.15
C LEU A 146 4.98 -3.59 5.37
N GLY A 147 5.83 -3.92 6.35
CA GLY A 147 5.41 -4.54 7.61
C GLY A 147 4.41 -3.68 8.37
N ARG A 148 4.64 -2.36 8.44
CA ARG A 148 3.71 -1.41 9.05
C ARG A 148 2.37 -1.36 8.32
N ALA A 149 2.39 -1.34 6.98
CA ALA A 149 1.17 -1.31 6.17
C ALA A 149 0.34 -2.60 6.32
N LEU A 150 1.00 -3.75 6.44
CA LEU A 150 0.37 -5.06 6.59
C LEU A 150 -0.05 -5.39 8.03
N ALA A 151 0.46 -4.65 9.03
CA ALA A 151 0.29 -4.98 10.45
C ALA A 151 -1.18 -5.17 10.86
N LEU A 152 -2.07 -4.35 10.35
CA LEU A 152 -3.51 -4.38 10.64
C LEU A 152 -4.31 -5.35 9.76
N ARG A 153 -3.65 -6.17 8.93
CA ARG A 153 -4.33 -7.05 7.95
C ARG A 153 -5.31 -6.27 7.09
N PRO A 154 -4.83 -5.32 6.28
CA PRO A 154 -5.69 -4.45 5.49
C PRO A 154 -6.47 -5.26 4.45
N GLN A 155 -7.68 -4.78 4.10
CA GLN A 155 -8.46 -5.33 3.01
C GLN A 155 -7.85 -5.00 1.63
N LEU A 156 -7.17 -3.85 1.54
CA LEU A 156 -6.48 -3.39 0.34
C LEU A 156 -5.09 -2.88 0.71
N LEU A 157 -4.07 -3.37 0.01
CA LEU A 157 -2.70 -2.85 0.08
C LEU A 157 -2.45 -1.93 -1.12
N CYS A 158 -2.15 -0.67 -0.85
CA CYS A 158 -1.75 0.31 -1.85
C CYS A 158 -0.23 0.47 -1.84
N LEU A 159 0.40 0.33 -3.02
CA LEU A 159 1.83 0.51 -3.23
C LEU A 159 2.02 1.65 -4.23
N ASP A 160 2.60 2.78 -3.81
CA ASP A 160 2.86 3.93 -4.68
C ASP A 160 4.34 4.00 -5.02
N GLU A 161 4.71 3.57 -6.21
CA GLU A 161 6.10 3.49 -6.68
C GLU A 161 7.08 2.96 -5.61
N ALA A 162 6.61 1.95 -4.87
CA ALA A 162 7.24 1.48 -3.64
C ALA A 162 8.68 0.96 -3.81
N LEU A 163 9.17 0.78 -5.03
CA LEU A 163 10.51 0.29 -5.35
C LEU A 163 11.41 1.36 -6.00
N SER A 164 10.89 2.57 -6.19
CA SER A 164 11.66 3.66 -6.80
C SER A 164 12.91 4.01 -6.00
N GLY A 165 14.01 4.34 -6.72
CA GLY A 165 15.28 4.78 -6.08
C GLY A 165 16.12 3.66 -5.42
N LEU A 166 15.76 2.39 -5.58
CA LEU A 166 16.61 1.27 -5.21
C LEU A 166 17.58 0.91 -6.35
N ASP A 167 18.78 0.48 -6.00
CA ASP A 167 19.66 -0.20 -6.96
C ASP A 167 19.06 -1.54 -7.41
N GLU A 168 19.49 -2.06 -8.56
CA GLU A 168 18.88 -3.22 -9.20
C GLU A 168 18.85 -4.47 -8.32
N ALA A 169 19.90 -4.74 -7.57
CA ALA A 169 19.97 -5.93 -6.71
C ALA A 169 18.97 -5.84 -5.55
N ARG A 170 18.87 -4.69 -4.90
CA ARG A 170 17.92 -4.45 -3.81
C ARG A 170 16.48 -4.36 -4.32
N HIS A 171 16.29 -3.80 -5.52
CA HIS A 171 15.00 -3.75 -6.18
C HIS A 171 14.41 -5.16 -6.35
N ASP A 172 15.17 -6.10 -6.92
CA ASP A 172 14.72 -7.47 -7.15
C ASP A 172 14.48 -8.24 -5.85
N GLU A 173 15.31 -8.01 -4.83
CA GLU A 173 15.10 -8.57 -3.49
C GLU A 173 13.76 -8.11 -2.89
N VAL A 174 13.53 -6.79 -2.85
CA VAL A 174 12.29 -6.23 -2.26
C VAL A 174 11.06 -6.60 -3.08
N LEU A 175 11.18 -6.61 -4.40
CA LEU A 175 10.11 -7.05 -5.32
C LEU A 175 9.68 -8.49 -5.00
N GLY A 176 10.64 -9.40 -4.84
CA GLY A 176 10.37 -10.79 -4.46
C GLY A 176 9.71 -10.93 -3.08
N VAL A 177 10.07 -10.06 -2.14
CA VAL A 177 9.42 -10.02 -0.81
C VAL A 177 7.98 -9.52 -0.93
N ILE A 178 7.72 -8.44 -1.67
CA ILE A 178 6.36 -7.91 -1.88
C ILE A 178 5.47 -8.97 -2.50
N ARG A 179 5.92 -9.65 -3.57
CA ARG A 179 5.19 -10.72 -4.22
C ARG A 179 4.79 -11.83 -3.25
N LYS A 180 5.77 -12.36 -2.51
CA LYS A 180 5.52 -13.42 -1.50
C LYS A 180 4.52 -12.97 -0.44
N MET A 181 4.58 -11.70 -0.02
CA MET A 181 3.66 -11.18 0.99
C MET A 181 2.23 -11.05 0.45
N ILE A 182 2.05 -10.57 -0.79
CA ILE A 182 0.73 -10.51 -1.43
C ILE A 182 0.13 -11.92 -1.53
N GLU A 183 0.89 -12.90 -2.04
CA GLU A 183 0.47 -14.28 -2.18
C GLU A 183 0.14 -14.94 -0.82
N ARG A 184 1.00 -14.75 0.19
CA ARG A 184 0.85 -15.38 1.51
C ARG A 184 -0.27 -14.81 2.36
N GLU A 185 -0.40 -13.49 2.38
CA GLU A 185 -1.45 -12.80 3.12
C GLU A 185 -2.79 -12.86 2.38
N GLY A 186 -2.79 -13.23 1.10
CA GLY A 186 -3.98 -13.21 0.24
C GLY A 186 -4.58 -11.82 0.10
N VAL A 187 -3.76 -10.77 0.26
CA VAL A 187 -4.22 -9.39 0.29
C VAL A 187 -4.49 -8.88 -1.11
N THR A 188 -5.60 -8.18 -1.29
CA THR A 188 -5.88 -7.44 -2.53
C THR A 188 -4.93 -6.26 -2.64
N ALA A 189 -4.36 -6.00 -3.82
CA ALA A 189 -3.37 -4.94 -3.98
C ALA A 189 -3.63 -4.04 -5.19
N LEU A 190 -3.39 -2.74 -4.99
CA LEU A 190 -3.28 -1.74 -6.06
C LEU A 190 -1.83 -1.23 -6.08
N HIS A 191 -1.10 -1.59 -7.12
CA HIS A 191 0.31 -1.21 -7.29
C HIS A 191 0.47 -0.16 -8.38
N VAL A 192 0.81 1.06 -7.99
CA VAL A 192 1.18 2.13 -8.91
C VAL A 192 2.65 2.00 -9.25
N THR A 193 2.96 1.87 -10.53
CA THR A 193 4.35 1.82 -11.03
C THR A 193 4.46 2.32 -12.46
N HIS A 194 5.64 2.76 -12.85
CA HIS A 194 6.01 3.02 -14.23
C HIS A 194 6.89 1.90 -14.82
N SER A 195 7.28 0.91 -14.00
CA SER A 195 8.13 -0.20 -14.37
C SER A 195 7.31 -1.39 -14.88
N LYS A 196 7.48 -1.75 -16.16
CA LYS A 196 6.88 -2.99 -16.70
C LYS A 196 7.38 -4.23 -15.97
N LYS A 197 8.66 -4.27 -15.59
CA LYS A 197 9.26 -5.38 -14.84
C LYS A 197 8.53 -5.61 -13.51
N GLU A 198 8.22 -4.55 -12.77
CA GLU A 198 7.46 -4.65 -11.52
C GLU A 198 6.04 -5.15 -11.77
N ALA A 199 5.34 -4.55 -12.73
CA ALA A 199 3.97 -4.93 -13.05
C ALA A 199 3.88 -6.42 -13.45
N GLU A 200 4.76 -6.90 -14.33
CA GLU A 200 4.80 -8.29 -14.77
C GLU A 200 5.19 -9.26 -13.63
N ALA A 201 5.97 -8.80 -12.66
CA ALA A 201 6.43 -9.65 -11.56
C ALA A 201 5.38 -9.90 -10.48
N ILE A 202 4.51 -8.92 -10.19
CA ILE A 202 3.60 -9.01 -9.02
C ILE A 202 2.12 -8.84 -9.35
N ALA A 203 1.76 -8.30 -10.52
CA ALA A 203 0.35 -8.05 -10.83
C ALA A 203 -0.27 -9.17 -11.65
N ASP A 204 -1.51 -9.49 -11.31
CA ASP A 204 -2.36 -10.39 -12.10
C ASP A 204 -2.89 -9.68 -13.36
N ARG A 205 -3.03 -8.36 -13.28
CA ARG A 205 -3.56 -7.53 -14.36
C ARG A 205 -2.92 -6.13 -14.35
N VAL A 206 -2.69 -5.61 -15.56
CA VAL A 206 -2.22 -4.24 -15.75
C VAL A 206 -3.35 -3.37 -16.30
N VAL A 207 -3.51 -2.20 -15.71
CA VAL A 207 -4.42 -1.15 -16.17
C VAL A 207 -3.60 0.08 -16.52
N VAL A 208 -3.86 0.66 -17.68
CA VAL A 208 -3.15 1.88 -18.11
C VAL A 208 -4.07 3.07 -17.93
N MET A 209 -3.52 4.11 -17.32
CA MET A 209 -4.16 5.40 -17.12
C MET A 209 -3.53 6.40 -18.10
N ASP A 210 -4.35 7.02 -18.93
CA ASP A 210 -3.94 7.98 -19.97
C ASP A 210 -4.01 9.41 -19.46
#